data_6e526aab244e1d870782c02d2cc42afd
#
_entry.id   6e526aab244e1d870782c02d2cc42afd
#
_cell.length_a   1.000
_cell.length_b   1.000
_cell.length_c   1.000
_cell.angle_alpha   90.00
_cell.angle_beta   90.00
_cell.angle_gamma   90.00
#
_symmetry.space_group_name_H-M   'P 1'
#
loop_
_entity.id
_entity.type
_entity.pdbx_description
1 polymer ?
#
loop_
_entity_poly.entity_id
_entity_poly.type
_entity_poly.pdbx_seq_one_letter_code
_entity_poly.pdbx_strand_id
1 'polypeptide(L)'
;MMADLRGFTSISEGLSPEKVTDVLNYFFQGMLPALIEHKGTVIEYLGDSILAVFGAPLVSEEQTENAIAAAIKMQNNMEKVNEYCSRNGYPLMEMGIALHRGEAFIGNVGSEQLMRYNVIGSVVNECSRIESFSVGSQILASQECLAHVRVPVDASAYQEIQAKGLAYPISVCEIRAIQGSYDCRIREQKNDIMYPVDTRVVFNMYPIEGKLIQDICIAGRLCRFSHKRALVRPEKGGSYELRVGTDVEIFAAGEDGRALFTEIYAKITAIEDGVLTLRFTHVNRSFRSFAGQIWENGE
;
A
#
# COMPACT_ATOMS: atom_id res chain seq x y z
N MET A 1 -11.79 6.11 -5.87
CA MET A 1 -10.50 5.40 -5.92
C MET A 1 -9.37 6.39 -5.84
N MET A 2 -8.42 6.11 -4.98
CA MET A 2 -7.12 6.79 -4.91
C MET A 2 -6.03 5.74 -5.07
N ALA A 3 -5.06 5.98 -5.94
CA ALA A 3 -3.91 5.10 -6.13
C ALA A 3 -2.64 5.93 -6.10
N ASP A 4 -1.57 5.43 -5.44
CA ASP A 4 -0.35 6.21 -5.20
C ASP A 4 0.90 5.31 -5.20
N LEU A 5 2.02 5.82 -5.72
CA LEU A 5 3.29 5.10 -5.71
C LEU A 5 3.96 5.19 -4.34
N ARG A 6 4.40 4.06 -3.82
CA ARG A 6 5.08 4.00 -2.52
C ARG A 6 6.51 4.50 -2.59
N GLY A 7 6.83 5.46 -1.70
CA GLY A 7 8.18 6.02 -1.58
C GLY A 7 8.67 6.82 -2.78
N PHE A 8 7.77 7.26 -3.67
CA PHE A 8 8.14 7.95 -4.91
C PHE A 8 8.92 9.25 -4.66
N THR A 9 8.61 9.98 -3.60
CA THR A 9 9.38 11.18 -3.21
C THR A 9 10.87 10.88 -3.08
N SER A 10 11.23 9.84 -2.32
CA SER A 10 12.63 9.44 -2.14
C SER A 10 13.25 8.88 -3.43
N ILE A 11 12.47 8.21 -4.27
CA ILE A 11 12.91 7.72 -5.58
C ILE A 11 13.21 8.91 -6.51
N SER A 12 12.35 9.91 -6.53
CA SER A 12 12.47 11.07 -7.41
C SER A 12 13.66 11.97 -7.06
N GLU A 13 14.05 12.05 -5.77
CA GLU A 13 15.24 12.78 -5.33
C GLU A 13 16.55 12.24 -5.95
N GLY A 14 16.59 10.94 -6.28
CA GLY A 14 17.73 10.28 -6.91
C GLY A 14 17.72 10.29 -8.45
N LEU A 15 16.71 10.90 -9.08
CA LEU A 15 16.54 10.92 -10.55
C LEU A 15 16.55 12.36 -11.09
N SER A 16 16.98 12.54 -12.35
CA SER A 16 16.79 13.82 -13.02
C SER A 16 15.30 14.06 -13.33
N PRO A 17 14.84 15.33 -13.45
CA PRO A 17 13.45 15.66 -13.75
C PRO A 17 12.90 14.96 -15.00
N GLU A 18 13.74 14.80 -16.04
CA GLU A 18 13.36 14.11 -17.27
C GLU A 18 13.07 12.62 -17.00
N LYS A 19 13.90 11.95 -16.19
CA LYS A 19 13.71 10.55 -15.81
C LYS A 19 12.49 10.37 -14.92
N VAL A 20 12.24 11.29 -14.00
CA VAL A 20 11.02 11.31 -13.17
C VAL A 20 9.79 11.40 -14.06
N THR A 21 9.79 12.31 -15.04
CA THR A 21 8.68 12.49 -15.99
C THR A 21 8.49 11.24 -16.87
N ASP A 22 9.57 10.62 -17.32
CA ASP A 22 9.53 9.39 -18.15
C ASP A 22 8.87 8.23 -17.39
N VAL A 23 9.31 8.00 -16.14
CA VAL A 23 8.75 6.96 -15.27
C VAL A 23 7.26 7.20 -14.99
N LEU A 24 6.88 8.44 -14.63
CA LEU A 24 5.49 8.79 -14.36
C LEU A 24 4.60 8.62 -15.59
N ASN A 25 5.05 9.05 -16.77
CA ASN A 25 4.30 8.88 -17.99
C ASN A 25 4.08 7.40 -18.32
N TYR A 26 5.11 6.56 -18.15
CA TYR A 26 4.97 5.13 -18.37
C TYR A 26 4.02 4.48 -17.34
N PHE A 27 4.11 4.90 -16.07
CA PHE A 27 3.18 4.47 -15.03
C PHE A 27 1.73 4.81 -15.39
N PHE A 28 1.43 6.07 -15.72
CA PHE A 28 0.08 6.49 -16.06
C PHE A 28 -0.45 5.79 -17.31
N GLN A 29 0.40 5.59 -18.34
CA GLN A 29 0.05 4.80 -19.52
C GLN A 29 -0.32 3.35 -19.18
N GLY A 30 0.32 2.77 -18.18
CA GLY A 30 0.02 1.42 -17.72
C GLY A 30 -1.29 1.32 -16.92
N MET A 31 -1.68 2.40 -16.22
CA MET A 31 -2.86 2.42 -15.33
C MET A 31 -4.14 2.82 -16.05
N LEU A 32 -4.07 3.79 -16.95
CA LEU A 32 -5.24 4.38 -17.61
C LEU A 32 -6.13 3.37 -18.35
N PRO A 33 -5.59 2.37 -19.12
CA PRO A 33 -6.43 1.39 -19.80
C PRO A 33 -7.32 0.57 -18.83
N ALA A 34 -6.82 0.23 -17.65
CA ALA A 34 -7.58 -0.50 -16.65
C ALA A 34 -8.77 0.33 -16.12
N LEU A 35 -8.56 1.63 -15.91
CA LEU A 35 -9.61 2.54 -15.48
C LEU A 35 -10.69 2.69 -16.56
N ILE A 36 -10.30 2.95 -17.82
CA ILE A 36 -11.23 3.14 -18.94
C ILE A 36 -12.04 1.87 -19.20
N GLU A 37 -11.41 0.69 -19.25
CA GLU A 37 -12.08 -0.59 -19.50
C GLU A 37 -13.19 -0.86 -18.48
N HIS A 38 -12.95 -0.46 -17.22
CA HIS A 38 -13.90 -0.63 -16.13
C HIS A 38 -14.73 0.63 -15.84
N LYS A 39 -14.90 1.51 -16.83
CA LYS A 39 -15.77 2.71 -16.76
C LYS A 39 -15.40 3.70 -15.65
N GLY A 40 -14.13 3.72 -15.23
CA GLY A 40 -13.59 4.73 -14.32
C GLY A 40 -13.29 6.04 -15.04
N THR A 41 -13.56 7.14 -14.40
CA THR A 41 -13.24 8.49 -14.87
C THR A 41 -12.08 9.04 -14.06
N VAL A 42 -10.94 9.29 -14.70
CA VAL A 42 -9.80 9.97 -14.05
C VAL A 42 -10.17 11.43 -13.85
N ILE A 43 -10.10 11.88 -12.61
CA ILE A 43 -10.35 13.28 -12.24
C ILE A 43 -9.06 14.09 -12.33
N GLU A 44 -7.99 13.57 -11.71
CA GLU A 44 -6.73 14.29 -11.63
C GLU A 44 -5.54 13.34 -11.37
N TYR A 45 -4.38 13.74 -11.85
CA TYR A 45 -3.09 13.23 -11.42
C TYR A 45 -2.48 14.19 -10.40
N LEU A 46 -2.31 13.74 -9.16
CA LEU A 46 -1.77 14.50 -8.04
C LEU A 46 -0.33 14.05 -7.77
N GLY A 47 0.63 14.60 -8.54
CA GLY A 47 2.00 14.09 -8.52
C GLY A 47 2.08 12.67 -9.08
N ASP A 48 2.38 11.70 -8.23
CA ASP A 48 2.41 10.26 -8.53
C ASP A 48 1.10 9.53 -8.19
N SER A 49 0.09 10.27 -7.69
CA SER A 49 -1.21 9.71 -7.35
C SER A 49 -2.23 9.86 -8.48
N ILE A 50 -3.18 8.95 -8.54
CA ILE A 50 -4.34 8.96 -9.45
C ILE A 50 -5.61 9.05 -8.62
N LEU A 51 -6.40 10.11 -8.84
CA LEU A 51 -7.78 10.20 -8.36
C LEU A 51 -8.73 9.81 -9.48
N ALA A 52 -9.51 8.75 -9.27
CA ALA A 52 -10.53 8.31 -10.22
C ALA A 52 -11.87 8.06 -9.52
N VAL A 53 -12.96 8.27 -10.25
CA VAL A 53 -14.32 8.03 -9.79
C VAL A 53 -15.02 7.01 -10.66
N PHE A 54 -15.95 6.26 -10.06
CA PHE A 54 -16.82 5.30 -10.72
C PHE A 54 -18.27 5.68 -10.43
N GLY A 55 -19.12 5.60 -11.44
CA GLY A 55 -20.50 6.08 -11.36
C GLY A 55 -20.69 7.52 -11.82
N ALA A 56 -19.69 8.11 -12.47
CA ALA A 56 -19.78 9.42 -13.11
C ALA A 56 -18.98 9.42 -14.43
N PRO A 57 -19.42 10.16 -15.46
CA PRO A 57 -20.67 10.97 -15.50
C PRO A 57 -21.94 10.13 -15.58
N LEU A 58 -21.81 8.82 -15.88
CA LEU A 58 -22.93 7.90 -16.00
C LEU A 58 -22.97 6.97 -14.77
N VAL A 59 -24.09 6.98 -14.07
CA VAL A 59 -24.34 6.07 -12.95
C VAL A 59 -24.43 4.63 -13.46
N SER A 60 -23.78 3.71 -12.78
CA SER A 60 -23.86 2.27 -13.05
C SER A 60 -24.14 1.53 -11.76
N GLU A 61 -24.99 0.51 -11.80
CA GLU A 61 -25.23 -0.36 -10.66
C GLU A 61 -23.98 -1.19 -10.26
N GLU A 62 -23.09 -1.42 -11.23
CA GLU A 62 -21.84 -2.19 -11.10
C GLU A 62 -20.61 -1.30 -10.82
N GLN A 63 -20.83 -0.05 -10.40
CA GLN A 63 -19.71 0.90 -10.23
C GLN A 63 -18.68 0.46 -9.21
N THR A 64 -19.09 -0.26 -8.17
CA THR A 64 -18.17 -0.74 -7.13
C THR A 64 -17.37 -1.94 -7.63
N GLU A 65 -18.01 -2.88 -8.29
CA GLU A 65 -17.37 -4.04 -8.92
C GLU A 65 -16.37 -3.59 -9.98
N ASN A 66 -16.74 -2.62 -10.80
CA ASN A 66 -15.85 -2.00 -11.79
C ASN A 66 -14.62 -1.36 -11.12
N ALA A 67 -14.81 -0.67 -9.99
CA ALA A 67 -13.70 -0.08 -9.25
C ALA A 67 -12.75 -1.15 -8.69
N ILE A 68 -13.26 -2.26 -8.15
CA ILE A 68 -12.45 -3.37 -7.65
C ILE A 68 -11.68 -4.04 -8.80
N ALA A 69 -12.35 -4.33 -9.91
CA ALA A 69 -11.73 -4.98 -11.05
C ALA A 69 -10.63 -4.09 -11.67
N ALA A 70 -10.89 -2.78 -11.80
CA ALA A 70 -9.89 -1.81 -12.24
C ALA A 70 -8.67 -1.80 -11.31
N ALA A 71 -8.88 -1.76 -9.98
CA ALA A 71 -7.82 -1.76 -8.99
C ALA A 71 -6.94 -3.01 -9.08
N ILE A 72 -7.55 -4.19 -9.21
CA ILE A 72 -6.81 -5.45 -9.38
C ILE A 72 -5.99 -5.43 -10.67
N LYS A 73 -6.57 -4.96 -11.78
CA LYS A 73 -5.88 -4.86 -13.07
C LYS A 73 -4.73 -3.86 -13.02
N MET A 74 -4.91 -2.72 -12.35
CA MET A 74 -3.84 -1.74 -12.12
C MET A 74 -2.69 -2.35 -11.33
N GLN A 75 -2.96 -3.08 -10.23
CA GLN A 75 -1.93 -3.78 -9.46
C GLN A 75 -1.18 -4.80 -10.32
N ASN A 76 -1.89 -5.57 -11.15
CA ASN A 76 -1.26 -6.54 -12.04
C ASN A 76 -0.42 -5.88 -13.14
N ASN A 77 -0.79 -4.67 -13.59
CA ASN A 77 -0.02 -3.91 -14.59
C ASN A 77 1.29 -3.35 -14.03
N MET A 78 1.46 -3.26 -12.70
CA MET A 78 2.73 -2.87 -12.08
C MET A 78 3.90 -3.80 -12.46
N GLU A 79 3.64 -5.04 -12.82
CA GLU A 79 4.65 -5.95 -13.36
C GLU A 79 5.31 -5.35 -14.61
N LYS A 80 4.53 -4.86 -15.57
CA LYS A 80 5.03 -4.23 -16.80
C LYS A 80 5.75 -2.91 -16.52
N VAL A 81 5.25 -2.13 -15.57
CA VAL A 81 5.91 -0.89 -15.14
C VAL A 81 7.29 -1.22 -14.56
N ASN A 82 7.39 -2.24 -13.72
CA ASN A 82 8.65 -2.65 -13.12
C ASN A 82 9.61 -3.32 -14.11
N GLU A 83 9.11 -4.01 -15.13
CA GLU A 83 9.95 -4.47 -16.24
C GLU A 83 10.57 -3.29 -17.00
N TYR A 84 9.78 -2.25 -17.28
CA TYR A 84 10.27 -1.02 -17.90
C TYR A 84 11.32 -0.34 -17.02
N CYS A 85 11.04 -0.16 -15.74
CA CYS A 85 11.98 0.41 -14.79
C CYS A 85 13.30 -0.36 -14.75
N SER A 86 13.24 -1.68 -14.66
CA SER A 86 14.43 -2.55 -14.66
C SER A 86 15.28 -2.39 -15.92
N ARG A 87 14.64 -2.35 -17.11
CA ARG A 87 15.34 -2.20 -18.41
C ARG A 87 16.02 -0.84 -18.55
N ASN A 88 15.48 0.20 -17.92
CA ASN A 88 16.01 1.57 -17.98
C ASN A 88 16.88 1.94 -16.77
N GLY A 89 17.15 1.00 -15.85
CA GLY A 89 17.95 1.26 -14.66
C GLY A 89 17.26 2.14 -13.64
N TYR A 90 15.93 2.20 -13.66
CA TYR A 90 15.11 2.88 -12.66
C TYR A 90 14.81 1.98 -11.47
N PRO A 91 14.60 2.54 -10.27
CA PRO A 91 14.15 1.77 -9.12
C PRO A 91 12.80 1.07 -9.39
N LEU A 92 12.62 -0.11 -8.82
CA LEU A 92 11.32 -0.78 -8.83
C LEU A 92 10.34 -0.02 -7.94
N MET A 93 9.08 0.03 -8.36
CA MET A 93 8.02 0.77 -7.70
C MET A 93 6.91 -0.16 -7.23
N GLU A 94 6.27 0.23 -6.15
CA GLU A 94 5.05 -0.39 -5.65
C GLU A 94 3.94 0.66 -5.59
N MET A 95 2.70 0.21 -5.72
CA MET A 95 1.52 1.07 -5.69
C MET A 95 0.56 0.60 -4.60
N GLY A 96 0.04 1.54 -3.79
CA GLY A 96 -1.10 1.33 -2.91
C GLY A 96 -2.38 1.83 -3.57
N ILE A 97 -3.52 1.19 -3.29
CA ILE A 97 -4.83 1.63 -3.80
C ILE A 97 -5.84 1.63 -2.66
N ALA A 98 -6.68 2.67 -2.60
CA ALA A 98 -7.86 2.72 -1.76
C ALA A 98 -9.14 2.85 -2.58
N LEU A 99 -10.18 2.15 -2.13
CA LEU A 99 -11.54 2.24 -2.63
C LEU A 99 -12.45 2.67 -1.48
N HIS A 100 -13.17 3.75 -1.69
CA HIS A 100 -14.15 4.25 -0.73
C HIS A 100 -15.41 4.71 -1.47
N ARG A 101 -16.56 4.56 -0.82
CA ARG A 101 -17.86 4.92 -1.38
C ARG A 101 -18.54 5.91 -0.47
N GLY A 102 -19.12 6.96 -1.05
CA GLY A 102 -19.87 7.98 -0.35
C GLY A 102 -20.45 8.99 -1.33
N GLU A 103 -21.16 9.97 -0.80
CA GLU A 103 -21.76 11.05 -1.59
C GLU A 103 -20.71 12.11 -1.93
N ALA A 104 -20.74 12.56 -3.18
CA ALA A 104 -19.89 13.64 -3.67
C ALA A 104 -20.62 14.47 -4.72
N PHE A 105 -20.29 15.75 -4.78
CA PHE A 105 -20.60 16.57 -5.95
C PHE A 105 -19.56 16.26 -7.04
N ILE A 106 -20.03 15.98 -8.26
CA ILE A 106 -19.15 15.75 -9.41
C ILE A 106 -19.63 16.67 -10.54
N GLY A 107 -18.73 17.50 -11.04
CA GLY A 107 -19.08 18.47 -12.09
C GLY A 107 -17.99 19.50 -12.32
N ASN A 108 -18.32 20.51 -13.11
CA ASN A 108 -17.41 21.59 -13.40
C ASN A 108 -17.30 22.55 -12.21
N VAL A 109 -16.08 22.78 -11.75
CA VAL A 109 -15.74 23.65 -10.62
C VAL A 109 -14.65 24.63 -11.05
N GLY A 110 -14.83 25.90 -10.70
CA GLY A 110 -13.87 26.94 -11.04
C GLY A 110 -14.50 28.29 -11.29
N SER A 111 -13.79 29.15 -12.02
CA SER A 111 -14.27 30.46 -12.48
C SER A 111 -14.69 30.40 -13.95
N GLU A 112 -15.30 31.48 -14.44
CA GLU A 112 -15.65 31.61 -15.88
C GLU A 112 -14.43 31.48 -16.81
N GLN A 113 -13.22 31.80 -16.30
CA GLN A 113 -11.98 31.75 -17.09
C GLN A 113 -11.31 30.38 -17.04
N LEU A 114 -11.56 29.59 -15.99
CA LEU A 114 -10.97 28.28 -15.82
C LEU A 114 -11.90 27.36 -15.04
N MET A 115 -12.49 26.41 -15.74
CA MET A 115 -13.30 25.34 -15.15
C MET A 115 -12.60 23.99 -15.30
N ARG A 116 -12.69 23.15 -14.27
CA ARG A 116 -12.22 21.76 -14.30
C ARG A 116 -13.35 20.83 -13.85
N TYR A 117 -13.49 19.70 -14.53
CA TYR A 117 -14.34 18.64 -14.05
C TYR A 117 -13.69 18.04 -12.80
N ASN A 118 -14.39 18.09 -11.68
CA ASN A 118 -13.81 17.74 -10.38
C ASN A 118 -14.84 17.01 -9.51
N VAL A 119 -14.35 16.40 -8.42
CA VAL A 119 -15.13 15.75 -7.37
C VAL A 119 -14.91 16.46 -6.03
N ILE A 120 -15.98 16.80 -5.33
CA ILE A 120 -15.94 17.47 -4.02
C ILE A 120 -16.83 16.72 -3.03
N GLY A 121 -16.27 16.34 -1.90
CA GLY A 121 -16.96 15.66 -0.80
C GLY A 121 -15.97 15.12 0.23
N SER A 122 -16.46 14.83 1.45
CA SER A 122 -15.66 14.21 2.51
C SER A 122 -15.09 12.85 2.07
N VAL A 123 -15.85 12.13 1.23
CA VAL A 123 -15.48 10.83 0.67
C VAL A 123 -14.12 10.83 -0.03
N VAL A 124 -13.73 11.96 -0.66
CA VAL A 124 -12.41 12.07 -1.32
C VAL A 124 -11.30 12.10 -0.28
N ASN A 125 -11.48 12.90 0.78
CA ASN A 125 -10.53 12.99 1.87
C ASN A 125 -10.43 11.67 2.65
N GLU A 126 -11.56 11.01 2.89
CA GLU A 126 -11.63 9.70 3.53
C GLU A 126 -10.90 8.65 2.68
N CYS A 127 -11.14 8.61 1.36
CA CYS A 127 -10.43 7.73 0.43
C CYS A 127 -8.91 7.97 0.47
N SER A 128 -8.47 9.23 0.46
CA SER A 128 -7.04 9.58 0.59
C SER A 128 -6.45 9.12 1.93
N ARG A 129 -7.23 9.18 3.01
CA ARG A 129 -6.80 8.67 4.32
C ARG A 129 -6.66 7.16 4.34
N ILE A 130 -7.65 6.44 3.78
CA ILE A 130 -7.56 4.98 3.63
C ILE A 130 -6.32 4.62 2.80
N GLU A 131 -6.06 5.36 1.71
CA GLU A 131 -4.94 5.14 0.83
C GLU A 131 -3.60 5.24 1.59
N SER A 132 -3.45 6.23 2.47
CA SER A 132 -2.23 6.42 3.27
C SER A 132 -1.91 5.26 4.22
N PHE A 133 -2.89 4.41 4.56
CA PHE A 133 -2.69 3.18 5.34
C PHE A 133 -2.27 2.00 4.46
N SER A 134 -2.49 2.07 3.15
CA SER A 134 -2.10 0.97 2.26
C SER A 134 -0.59 0.85 2.13
N VAL A 135 -0.14 -0.36 1.89
CA VAL A 135 1.25 -0.67 1.54
C VAL A 135 1.36 -1.05 0.07
N GLY A 136 2.57 -1.18 -0.43
CA GLY A 136 2.78 -1.58 -1.82
C GLY A 136 2.06 -2.88 -2.18
N SER A 137 1.48 -2.95 -3.37
CA SER A 137 0.69 -4.07 -3.90
C SER A 137 -0.62 -4.35 -3.15
N GLN A 138 -1.08 -3.45 -2.30
CA GLN A 138 -2.31 -3.61 -1.51
C GLN A 138 -3.46 -2.80 -2.11
N ILE A 139 -4.67 -3.36 -2.04
CA ILE A 139 -5.93 -2.66 -2.32
C ILE A 139 -6.75 -2.67 -1.04
N LEU A 140 -6.96 -1.52 -0.42
CA LEU A 140 -7.85 -1.35 0.73
C LEU A 140 -9.22 -0.88 0.26
N ALA A 141 -10.26 -1.53 0.72
CA ALA A 141 -11.64 -1.09 0.49
C ALA A 141 -12.37 -0.89 1.81
N SER A 142 -13.14 0.19 1.90
CA SER A 142 -13.98 0.43 3.07
C SER A 142 -15.19 -0.52 3.10
N GLN A 143 -15.75 -0.73 4.28
CA GLN A 143 -16.95 -1.53 4.47
C GLN A 143 -18.13 -0.99 3.68
N GLU A 144 -18.28 0.35 3.58
CA GLU A 144 -19.32 1.02 2.78
C GLU A 144 -19.16 0.70 1.30
N CYS A 145 -17.92 0.53 0.83
CA CYS A 145 -17.65 0.12 -0.54
C CYS A 145 -18.17 -1.30 -0.78
N LEU A 146 -17.79 -2.26 0.05
CA LEU A 146 -18.16 -3.67 -0.14
C LEU A 146 -19.63 -3.98 0.13
N ALA A 147 -20.32 -3.20 0.94
CA ALA A 147 -21.76 -3.35 1.19
C ALA A 147 -22.63 -3.26 -0.07
N HIS A 148 -22.08 -2.73 -1.17
CA HIS A 148 -22.79 -2.56 -2.44
C HIS A 148 -22.33 -3.50 -3.54
N VAL A 149 -21.44 -4.44 -3.24
CA VAL A 149 -20.95 -5.45 -4.19
C VAL A 149 -21.92 -6.63 -4.25
N ARG A 150 -22.25 -7.07 -5.45
CA ARG A 150 -23.25 -8.14 -5.71
C ARG A 150 -22.62 -9.48 -6.08
N VAL A 151 -21.32 -9.51 -6.28
CA VAL A 151 -20.57 -10.73 -6.61
C VAL A 151 -19.58 -11.07 -5.50
N PRO A 152 -19.16 -12.33 -5.36
CA PRO A 152 -18.20 -12.70 -4.33
C PRO A 152 -16.87 -11.96 -4.50
N VAL A 153 -16.35 -11.45 -3.38
CA VAL A 153 -15.03 -10.80 -3.29
C VAL A 153 -14.18 -11.58 -2.29
N ASP A 154 -12.97 -11.95 -2.70
CA ASP A 154 -11.96 -12.49 -1.79
C ASP A 154 -11.27 -11.32 -1.09
N ALA A 155 -11.54 -11.16 0.20
CA ALA A 155 -11.03 -10.07 1.00
C ALA A 155 -10.59 -10.58 2.38
N SER A 156 -9.68 -9.83 3.02
CA SER A 156 -9.28 -10.07 4.42
C SER A 156 -10.44 -9.80 5.39
N ALA A 157 -10.25 -10.14 6.66
CA ALA A 157 -11.10 -9.62 7.73
C ALA A 157 -11.03 -8.09 7.77
N TYR A 158 -12.11 -7.47 8.24
CA TYR A 158 -12.14 -6.02 8.46
C TYR A 158 -11.22 -5.60 9.59
N GLN A 159 -10.59 -4.45 9.39
CA GLN A 159 -9.73 -3.79 10.36
C GLN A 159 -10.17 -2.33 10.50
N GLU A 160 -10.17 -1.82 11.72
CA GLU A 160 -10.46 -0.41 11.95
C GLU A 160 -9.19 0.43 11.81
N ILE A 161 -9.26 1.46 10.98
CA ILE A 161 -8.21 2.47 10.85
C ILE A 161 -8.69 3.81 11.43
N GLN A 162 -7.85 4.39 12.29
CA GLN A 162 -8.07 5.71 12.85
C GLN A 162 -7.05 6.68 12.26
N ALA A 163 -7.46 7.46 11.28
CA ALA A 163 -6.59 8.46 10.67
C ALA A 163 -6.80 9.85 11.29
N LYS A 164 -5.73 10.61 11.40
CA LYS A 164 -5.80 12.01 11.86
C LYS A 164 -6.70 12.83 10.93
N GLY A 165 -7.70 13.49 11.53
CA GLY A 165 -8.68 14.30 10.79
C GLY A 165 -9.92 13.53 10.30
N LEU A 166 -10.06 12.24 10.64
CA LEU A 166 -11.33 11.52 10.54
C LEU A 166 -12.10 11.66 11.86
N ALA A 167 -13.40 11.90 11.75
CA ALA A 167 -14.27 12.00 12.92
C ALA A 167 -14.51 10.63 13.59
N TYR A 168 -14.45 9.56 12.80
CA TYR A 168 -14.72 8.18 13.23
C TYR A 168 -13.72 7.21 12.61
N PRO A 169 -13.45 6.05 13.26
CA PRO A 169 -12.71 4.96 12.64
C PRO A 169 -13.43 4.49 11.37
N ILE A 170 -12.66 4.08 10.36
CA ILE A 170 -13.19 3.48 9.14
C ILE A 170 -12.81 2.01 9.13
N SER A 171 -13.80 1.13 8.96
CA SER A 171 -13.57 -0.31 8.76
C SER A 171 -13.14 -0.56 7.31
N VAL A 172 -11.96 -1.15 7.14
CA VAL A 172 -11.39 -1.49 5.84
C VAL A 172 -10.97 -2.95 5.76
N CYS A 173 -10.92 -3.50 4.57
CA CYS A 173 -10.35 -4.81 4.31
C CYS A 173 -9.45 -4.78 3.08
N GLU A 174 -8.54 -5.73 2.97
CA GLU A 174 -7.68 -5.91 1.80
C GLU A 174 -8.38 -6.78 0.76
N ILE A 175 -8.50 -6.30 -0.47
CA ILE A 175 -9.08 -7.02 -1.60
C ILE A 175 -7.99 -7.84 -2.29
N ARG A 176 -8.32 -9.11 -2.61
CA ARG A 176 -7.43 -10.03 -3.32
C ARG A 176 -7.98 -10.48 -4.67
N ALA A 177 -9.30 -10.67 -4.76
CA ALA A 177 -9.95 -11.09 -6.00
C ALA A 177 -11.42 -10.65 -6.03
N ILE A 178 -11.98 -10.56 -7.23
CA ILE A 178 -13.41 -10.45 -7.48
C ILE A 178 -13.83 -11.53 -8.48
N GLN A 179 -14.97 -12.16 -8.26
CA GLN A 179 -15.51 -13.26 -9.06
C GLN A 179 -16.62 -12.79 -10.01
N GLY A 180 -17.38 -13.70 -10.54
CA GLY A 180 -18.49 -13.44 -11.45
C GLY A 180 -18.01 -13.07 -12.85
N SER A 181 -18.61 -12.07 -13.47
CA SER A 181 -18.25 -11.61 -14.82
C SER A 181 -16.85 -10.97 -14.91
N TYR A 182 -16.28 -10.59 -13.77
CA TYR A 182 -14.96 -9.94 -13.71
C TYR A 182 -13.82 -10.97 -13.61
N ASP A 183 -14.00 -12.02 -12.82
CA ASP A 183 -13.09 -13.15 -12.58
C ASP A 183 -11.60 -12.74 -12.61
N CYS A 184 -11.22 -11.79 -11.78
CA CYS A 184 -9.86 -11.30 -11.70
C CYS A 184 -9.30 -11.35 -10.28
N ARG A 185 -7.98 -11.57 -10.18
CA ARG A 185 -7.23 -11.74 -8.94
C ARG A 185 -5.90 -10.98 -9.03
N ILE A 186 -5.44 -10.45 -7.90
CA ILE A 186 -4.07 -9.96 -7.76
C ILE A 186 -3.14 -11.16 -7.95
N ARG A 187 -2.19 -11.02 -8.89
CA ARG A 187 -1.16 -12.04 -9.12
C ARG A 187 -0.21 -12.10 -7.93
N GLU A 188 -0.02 -13.28 -7.39
CA GLU A 188 1.01 -13.48 -6.37
C GLU A 188 2.38 -13.17 -6.98
N GLN A 189 3.10 -12.28 -6.33
CA GLN A 189 4.46 -12.01 -6.74
C GLN A 189 5.32 -13.21 -6.31
N LYS A 190 5.95 -13.88 -7.28
CA LYS A 190 6.76 -15.10 -7.09
C LYS A 190 7.89 -14.96 -6.06
N ASN A 191 8.21 -13.74 -5.64
CA ASN A 191 9.38 -13.44 -4.81
C ASN A 191 9.05 -13.08 -3.34
N ASP A 192 7.84 -13.35 -2.85
CA ASP A 192 7.48 -13.08 -1.45
C ASP A 192 7.35 -14.38 -0.63
N ILE A 193 8.27 -15.30 -0.85
CA ILE A 193 8.36 -16.54 -0.06
C ILE A 193 8.88 -16.19 1.34
N MET A 194 8.16 -16.63 2.36
CA MET A 194 8.52 -16.41 3.77
C MET A 194 9.41 -17.56 4.26
N TYR A 195 10.67 -17.26 4.51
CA TYR A 195 11.64 -18.21 5.06
C TYR A 195 11.60 -18.20 6.60
N PRO A 196 11.70 -19.35 7.26
CA PRO A 196 11.91 -19.40 8.70
C PRO A 196 13.29 -18.81 9.06
N VAL A 197 13.38 -18.19 10.23
CA VAL A 197 14.64 -17.66 10.75
C VAL A 197 15.05 -18.49 11.97
N ASP A 198 16.04 -19.36 11.80
CA ASP A 198 16.49 -20.29 12.85
C ASP A 198 17.40 -19.61 13.89
N THR A 199 18.09 -18.54 13.50
CA THR A 199 18.92 -17.75 14.40
C THR A 199 18.08 -16.73 15.17
N ARG A 200 18.46 -16.43 16.41
CA ARG A 200 17.78 -15.39 17.20
C ARG A 200 18.14 -14.01 16.64
N VAL A 201 17.20 -13.45 15.89
CA VAL A 201 17.26 -12.06 15.42
C VAL A 201 16.20 -11.26 16.16
N VAL A 202 16.63 -10.17 16.78
CA VAL A 202 15.74 -9.25 17.51
C VAL A 202 15.54 -7.98 16.67
N PHE A 203 14.28 -7.64 16.45
CA PHE A 203 13.88 -6.36 15.89
C PHE A 203 13.56 -5.40 17.04
N ASN A 204 14.30 -4.32 17.13
CA ASN A 204 14.00 -3.19 17.97
C ASN A 204 13.18 -2.22 17.14
N MET A 205 11.89 -2.13 17.44
CA MET A 205 10.89 -1.36 16.67
C MET A 205 10.55 -0.09 17.42
N TYR A 206 10.62 1.04 16.76
CA TYR A 206 10.30 2.36 17.27
C TYR A 206 9.07 2.88 16.51
N PRO A 207 7.89 3.01 17.17
CA PRO A 207 6.70 3.53 16.53
C PRO A 207 6.90 4.94 15.99
N ILE A 208 6.25 5.23 14.86
CA ILE A 208 6.30 6.56 14.22
C ILE A 208 4.90 7.17 14.29
N GLU A 209 4.78 8.35 14.92
CA GLU A 209 3.56 9.13 14.97
C GLU A 209 3.71 10.40 14.14
N GLY A 210 2.97 10.49 13.05
CA GLY A 210 3.13 11.57 12.08
C GLY A 210 4.49 11.50 11.38
N LYS A 211 5.43 12.36 11.77
CA LYS A 211 6.82 12.37 11.25
C LYS A 211 7.86 12.18 12.36
N LEU A 212 7.43 11.86 13.57
CA LEU A 212 8.30 11.74 14.73
C LEU A 212 8.42 10.29 15.17
N ILE A 213 9.65 9.81 15.27
CA ILE A 213 9.98 8.52 15.86
C ILE A 213 9.83 8.66 17.36
N GLN A 214 9.10 7.72 17.98
CA GLN A 214 8.86 7.73 19.42
C GLN A 214 10.04 7.11 20.17
N ASP A 215 10.37 7.64 21.34
CA ASP A 215 11.44 7.13 22.23
C ASP A 215 11.03 5.82 22.97
N ILE A 216 10.20 5.00 22.34
CA ILE A 216 9.68 3.74 22.90
C ILE A 216 10.20 2.61 22.04
N CYS A 217 11.08 1.80 22.58
CA CYS A 217 11.59 0.61 21.91
C CYS A 217 10.74 -0.61 22.24
N ILE A 218 10.24 -1.28 21.21
CA ILE A 218 9.53 -2.55 21.34
C ILE A 218 10.38 -3.63 20.70
N ALA A 219 11.00 -4.45 21.54
CA ALA A 219 11.77 -5.58 21.08
C ALA A 219 10.84 -6.72 20.64
N GLY A 220 11.21 -7.40 19.58
CA GLY A 220 10.48 -8.57 19.09
C GLY A 220 11.39 -9.55 18.37
N ARG A 221 11.11 -10.85 18.55
CA ARG A 221 11.84 -11.92 17.85
C ARG A 221 11.33 -12.07 16.42
N LEU A 222 12.24 -12.04 15.46
CA LEU A 222 11.94 -12.38 14.07
C LEU A 222 11.65 -13.89 13.97
N CYS A 223 10.49 -14.25 13.43
CA CYS A 223 10.05 -15.63 13.25
C CYS A 223 10.19 -16.10 11.81
N ARG A 224 9.73 -15.29 10.88
CA ARG A 224 9.81 -15.54 9.44
C ARG A 224 10.09 -14.24 8.70
N PHE A 225 10.65 -14.37 7.52
CA PHE A 225 11.18 -13.24 6.78
C PHE A 225 11.08 -13.47 5.27
N SER A 226 10.77 -12.41 4.55
CA SER A 226 10.87 -12.33 3.09
C SER A 226 11.45 -10.98 2.67
N HIS A 227 11.60 -10.76 1.37
CA HIS A 227 12.00 -9.44 0.83
C HIS A 227 11.08 -8.29 1.22
N LYS A 228 9.80 -8.60 1.47
CA LYS A 228 8.75 -7.60 1.65
C LYS A 228 8.12 -7.60 3.02
N ARG A 229 8.24 -8.74 3.75
CA ARG A 229 7.49 -8.95 5.00
C ARG A 229 8.36 -9.61 6.06
N ALA A 230 8.00 -9.35 7.32
CA ALA A 230 8.52 -10.08 8.46
C ALA A 230 7.39 -10.47 9.41
N LEU A 231 7.48 -11.66 10.00
CA LEU A 231 6.66 -12.05 11.13
C LEU A 231 7.50 -11.90 12.39
N VAL A 232 7.05 -11.03 13.28
CA VAL A 232 7.77 -10.69 14.51
C VAL A 232 6.88 -10.96 15.71
N ARG A 233 7.40 -11.69 16.67
CA ARG A 233 6.73 -11.88 17.95
C ARG A 233 7.29 -10.88 18.97
N PRO A 234 6.50 -9.89 19.43
CA PRO A 234 6.95 -8.95 20.43
C PRO A 234 7.34 -9.66 21.74
N GLU A 235 8.40 -9.21 22.37
CA GLU A 235 8.77 -9.64 23.72
C GLU A 235 7.85 -8.93 24.72
N LYS A 236 7.43 -9.65 25.77
CA LYS A 236 6.57 -9.08 26.81
C LYS A 236 7.32 -8.01 27.59
N GLY A 237 6.83 -6.76 27.62
CA GLY A 237 7.45 -5.74 28.47
C GLY A 237 7.21 -4.29 28.08
N GLY A 238 6.55 -3.97 26.96
CA GLY A 238 6.30 -2.59 26.55
C GLY A 238 4.90 -2.10 26.93
N SER A 239 4.80 -0.85 27.39
CA SER A 239 3.53 -0.17 27.70
C SER A 239 2.85 0.44 26.46
N TYR A 240 3.41 0.26 25.27
CA TYR A 240 2.89 0.80 24.02
C TYR A 240 2.03 -0.24 23.30
N GLU A 241 0.79 0.13 22.99
CA GLU A 241 -0.13 -0.72 22.24
C GLU A 241 0.11 -0.57 20.73
N LEU A 242 0.76 -1.55 20.14
CA LEU A 242 0.91 -1.61 18.69
C LEU A 242 -0.42 -1.91 18.01
N ARG A 243 -0.74 -1.17 16.96
CA ARG A 243 -1.97 -1.32 16.18
C ARG A 243 -1.64 -1.56 14.71
N VAL A 244 -2.56 -2.19 14.02
CA VAL A 244 -2.48 -2.29 12.56
C VAL A 244 -2.49 -0.88 11.98
N GLY A 245 -1.65 -0.65 10.96
CA GLY A 245 -1.43 0.68 10.37
C GLY A 245 -0.33 1.50 11.02
N THR A 246 0.24 1.06 12.19
CA THR A 246 1.38 1.75 12.80
C THR A 246 2.61 1.61 11.92
N ASP A 247 3.25 2.73 11.59
CA ASP A 247 4.57 2.76 10.98
C ASP A 247 5.63 2.60 12.07
N VAL A 248 6.68 1.85 11.78
CA VAL A 248 7.79 1.59 12.71
C VAL A 248 9.13 1.74 12.01
N GLU A 249 10.09 2.33 12.70
CA GLU A 249 11.50 2.22 12.37
C GLU A 249 12.09 0.98 13.05
N ILE A 250 12.97 0.25 12.35
CA ILE A 250 13.48 -1.04 12.80
C ILE A 250 15.00 -1.02 12.78
N PHE A 251 15.58 -1.47 13.88
CA PHE A 251 16.97 -1.85 14.04
C PHE A 251 17.03 -3.34 14.38
N ALA A 252 17.81 -4.10 13.64
CA ALA A 252 17.97 -5.52 13.92
C ALA A 252 19.32 -5.86 14.52
N ALA A 253 19.31 -6.72 15.53
CA ALA A 253 20.49 -7.26 16.17
C ALA A 253 20.48 -8.79 16.22
N GLY A 254 21.66 -9.39 16.10
CA GLY A 254 21.87 -10.82 16.30
C GLY A 254 21.94 -11.22 17.79
N GLU A 255 22.12 -12.50 18.07
CA GLU A 255 22.27 -13.02 19.44
C GLU A 255 23.49 -12.44 20.20
N ASP A 256 24.54 -12.08 19.49
CA ASP A 256 25.75 -11.46 20.02
C ASP A 256 25.60 -9.94 20.26
N GLY A 257 24.41 -9.39 20.03
CA GLY A 257 24.10 -7.97 20.15
C GLY A 257 24.66 -7.09 19.03
N ARG A 258 25.29 -7.67 18.01
CA ARG A 258 25.78 -6.91 16.86
C ARG A 258 24.62 -6.47 15.98
N ALA A 259 24.67 -5.22 15.52
CA ALA A 259 23.72 -4.71 14.57
C ALA A 259 23.85 -5.46 13.22
N LEU A 260 22.74 -6.00 12.74
CA LEU A 260 22.63 -6.63 11.43
C LEU A 260 22.26 -5.62 10.36
N PHE A 261 21.31 -4.76 10.67
CA PHE A 261 20.92 -3.61 9.85
C PHE A 261 20.21 -2.56 10.72
N THR A 262 20.16 -1.35 10.22
CA THR A 262 19.57 -0.18 10.89
C THR A 262 18.72 0.61 9.91
N GLU A 263 17.84 1.48 10.44
CA GLU A 263 17.08 2.47 9.65
C GLU A 263 16.25 1.83 8.53
N ILE A 264 15.48 0.81 8.87
CA ILE A 264 14.47 0.22 8.01
C ILE A 264 13.11 0.67 8.47
N TYR A 265 12.23 0.93 7.54
CA TYR A 265 10.86 1.33 7.86
C TYR A 265 9.89 0.24 7.42
N ALA A 266 8.90 -0.02 8.26
CA ALA A 266 7.85 -0.97 7.98
C ALA A 266 6.51 -0.48 8.55
N LYS A 267 5.44 -1.03 8.02
CA LYS A 267 4.08 -0.85 8.54
C LYS A 267 3.56 -2.16 9.11
N ILE A 268 2.91 -2.11 10.26
CA ILE A 268 2.19 -3.26 10.82
C ILE A 268 0.92 -3.48 10.00
N THR A 269 0.81 -4.60 9.31
CA THR A 269 -0.32 -4.92 8.43
C THR A 269 -1.30 -5.93 9.01
N ALA A 270 -0.87 -6.72 10.00
CA ALA A 270 -1.75 -7.62 10.76
C ALA A 270 -1.16 -7.90 12.15
N ILE A 271 -2.04 -8.26 13.08
CA ILE A 271 -1.67 -8.75 14.42
C ILE A 271 -2.54 -9.99 14.68
N GLU A 272 -1.92 -11.18 14.64
CA GLU A 272 -2.60 -12.47 14.78
C GLU A 272 -1.86 -13.34 15.80
N ASP A 273 -2.55 -13.89 16.79
CA ASP A 273 -1.98 -14.75 17.84
C ASP A 273 -0.73 -14.14 18.52
N GLY A 274 -0.71 -12.81 18.69
CA GLY A 274 0.41 -12.09 19.27
C GLY A 274 1.65 -12.01 18.38
N VAL A 275 1.51 -12.29 17.08
CA VAL A 275 2.54 -12.11 16.06
C VAL A 275 2.18 -10.91 15.19
N LEU A 276 3.14 -10.03 14.99
CA LEU A 276 3.03 -8.88 14.09
C LEU A 276 3.43 -9.29 12.69
N THR A 277 2.61 -8.95 11.69
CA THR A 277 3.02 -8.94 10.30
C THR A 277 3.49 -7.53 9.94
N LEU A 278 4.78 -7.40 9.69
CA LEU A 278 5.40 -6.17 9.23
C LEU A 278 5.55 -6.21 7.71
N ARG A 279 5.19 -5.13 7.02
CA ARG A 279 5.50 -4.93 5.62
C ARG A 279 6.51 -3.80 5.49
N PHE A 280 7.66 -4.09 4.88
CA PHE A 280 8.71 -3.09 4.70
C PHE A 280 8.26 -2.02 3.70
N THR A 281 8.41 -0.77 4.09
CA THR A 281 8.10 0.40 3.25
C THR A 281 9.37 1.06 2.73
N HIS A 282 10.50 0.89 3.45
CA HIS A 282 11.81 1.30 3.01
C HIS A 282 12.87 0.33 3.52
N VAL A 283 13.80 -0.07 2.65
CA VAL A 283 14.92 -0.96 2.96
C VAL A 283 16.23 -0.43 2.39
N ASN A 284 17.29 -0.53 3.18
CA ASN A 284 18.61 -0.10 2.79
C ASN A 284 19.52 -1.25 2.30
N ARG A 285 20.79 -0.94 2.00
CA ARG A 285 21.75 -1.92 1.46
C ARG A 285 22.11 -3.01 2.48
N SER A 286 22.23 -2.66 3.77
CA SER A 286 22.57 -3.63 4.81
C SER A 286 21.48 -4.69 5.01
N PHE A 287 20.22 -4.27 4.93
CA PHE A 287 19.08 -5.18 4.94
C PHE A 287 19.12 -6.17 3.75
N ARG A 288 19.39 -5.67 2.55
CA ARG A 288 19.45 -6.54 1.35
C ARG A 288 20.57 -7.57 1.46
N SER A 289 21.70 -7.21 2.06
CA SER A 289 22.81 -8.12 2.33
C SER A 289 22.42 -9.20 3.35
N PHE A 290 21.79 -8.80 4.45
CA PHE A 290 21.29 -9.75 5.47
C PHE A 290 20.24 -10.70 4.87
N ALA A 291 19.32 -10.18 4.11
CA ALA A 291 18.29 -10.94 3.43
C ALA A 291 18.91 -12.01 2.50
N GLY A 292 19.90 -11.63 1.69
CA GLY A 292 20.63 -12.58 0.82
C GLY A 292 21.26 -13.74 1.59
N GLN A 293 21.85 -13.49 2.74
CA GLN A 293 22.47 -14.53 3.58
C GLN A 293 21.47 -15.55 4.13
N ILE A 294 20.25 -15.12 4.47
CA ILE A 294 19.20 -16.04 4.95
C ILE A 294 18.70 -16.93 3.80
N TRP A 295 18.59 -16.39 2.59
CA TRP A 295 18.09 -17.15 1.43
C TRP A 295 19.09 -18.16 0.94
N GLU A 296 20.38 -17.84 0.90
CA GLU A 296 21.45 -18.79 0.54
C GLU A 296 21.59 -19.95 1.54
N ASN A 297 21.17 -19.75 2.80
CA ASN A 297 21.20 -20.81 3.83
C ASN A 297 19.87 -21.58 3.93
N GLY A 298 18.83 -21.18 3.21
CA GLY A 298 17.47 -21.79 3.23
C GLY A 298 17.17 -22.72 2.03
N GLU A 299 18.07 -22.83 1.06
CA GLU A 299 18.08 -23.84 0.00
C GLU A 299 18.96 -25.05 0.42
#